data_094fa54119f843835c5342087a771883
#
_entry.id   094fa54119f843835c5342087a771883
#
_cell.length_a   1.000
_cell.length_b   1.000
_cell.length_c   1.000
_cell.angle_alpha   90.00
_cell.angle_beta   90.00
_cell.angle_gamma   90.00
#
_symmetry.space_group_name_H-M   'P 1'
#
loop_
_entity.id
_entity.type
_entity.pdbx_description
1 polymer ?
#
loop_
_entity_poly.entity_id
_entity_poly.type
_entity_poly.pdbx_seq_one_letter_code
_entity_poly.pdbx_strand_id
1 'polypeptide(L)'
;MNKNMTSPTVLKALMEKYRVSPLKRFGQNFLIDGNIADNIARAAVPEGACALEIGPGMGALTSRLLERAQSVTAYEIDSGLSEALRDMFADEPSFHLFHQDFLKADLANDLDAVCHNKDVYVAANLPYYITSPCIMKLVESKLNIISITVMVQKEVAERLCAKPGSKDYGAITAAVSYFAQPKLLFNVSAGCFYPKPDVASSVVQLTVSRGRESGDADAYLKTVKGLFAMRRKTVRSNLRQSFGLSAELAQQVLKEAGIDENARAEMLGVNQFMQTSIILKKYIDNFSDIAGEKDFV
;
A
#
# COMPACT_ATOMS: atom_id res chain seq x y z
N MET A 1 15.96 27.32 1.01
CA MET A 1 15.80 26.03 1.68
C MET A 1 17.05 25.16 1.50
N ASN A 2 17.56 24.51 2.54
CA ASN A 2 18.78 23.68 2.41
C ASN A 2 18.38 22.35 1.72
N LYS A 3 18.64 22.23 0.40
CA LYS A 3 18.18 21.12 -0.45
C LYS A 3 18.80 19.74 -0.14
N ASN A 4 19.66 19.63 0.88
CA ASN A 4 20.42 18.40 1.12
C ASN A 4 19.96 17.61 2.37
N MET A 5 18.64 17.43 2.54
CA MET A 5 18.06 16.65 3.64
C MET A 5 18.46 15.17 3.61
N THR A 6 19.04 14.71 2.52
CA THR A 6 19.52 13.34 2.34
C THR A 6 20.98 13.13 2.76
N SER A 7 21.71 14.19 3.17
CA SER A 7 23.06 14.02 3.70
C SER A 7 23.04 13.45 5.11
N PRO A 8 23.80 12.39 5.42
CA PRO A 8 23.90 11.84 6.79
C PRO A 8 24.31 12.88 7.84
N THR A 9 25.17 13.83 7.46
CA THR A 9 25.62 14.91 8.36
C THR A 9 24.47 15.88 8.65
N VAL A 10 23.72 16.28 7.60
CA VAL A 10 22.58 17.17 7.76
C VAL A 10 21.47 16.48 8.56
N LEU A 11 21.18 15.21 8.28
CA LEU A 11 20.20 14.43 9.03
C LEU A 11 20.55 14.42 10.52
N LYS A 12 21.78 14.10 10.90
CA LYS A 12 22.23 14.08 12.30
C LYS A 12 22.07 15.46 12.96
N ALA A 13 22.47 16.52 12.29
CA ALA A 13 22.31 17.89 12.79
C ALA A 13 20.84 18.27 13.00
N LEU A 14 19.95 17.89 12.08
CA LEU A 14 18.51 18.09 12.22
C LEU A 14 17.93 17.27 13.37
N MET A 15 18.33 16.02 13.50
CA MET A 15 17.89 15.15 14.62
C MET A 15 18.31 15.74 15.96
N GLU A 16 19.51 16.30 16.07
CA GLU A 16 20.00 16.97 17.26
C GLU A 16 19.22 18.26 17.53
N LYS A 17 19.05 19.13 16.49
CA LYS A 17 18.28 20.39 16.59
C LYS A 17 16.87 20.16 17.14
N TYR A 18 16.16 19.18 16.59
CA TYR A 18 14.77 18.88 16.97
C TYR A 18 14.62 17.84 18.08
N ARG A 19 15.74 17.34 18.62
CA ARG A 19 15.78 16.30 19.69
C ARG A 19 14.96 15.05 19.32
N VAL A 20 14.98 14.67 18.06
CA VAL A 20 14.32 13.46 17.56
C VAL A 20 15.34 12.35 17.33
N SER A 21 14.89 11.10 17.49
CA SER A 21 15.69 9.91 17.23
C SER A 21 14.81 8.84 16.59
N PRO A 22 15.39 7.95 15.75
CA PRO A 22 14.62 6.88 15.14
C PRO A 22 13.96 5.99 16.17
N LEU A 23 12.64 5.87 16.13
CA LEU A 23 11.88 5.06 17.07
C LEU A 23 11.67 3.66 16.50
N LYS A 24 12.27 2.66 17.16
CA LYS A 24 12.15 1.24 16.75
C LYS A 24 10.70 0.77 16.62
N ARG A 25 9.82 1.26 17.53
CA ARG A 25 8.38 0.92 17.52
C ARG A 25 7.66 1.34 16.24
N PHE A 26 8.19 2.36 15.54
CA PHE A 26 7.65 2.84 14.27
C PHE A 26 8.47 2.34 13.06
N GLY A 27 9.47 1.48 13.26
CA GLY A 27 10.29 0.94 12.18
C GLY A 27 10.96 2.03 11.32
N GLN A 28 11.31 3.17 11.92
CA GLN A 28 11.82 4.35 11.22
C GLN A 28 13.22 4.08 10.64
N ASN A 29 13.33 4.17 9.31
CA ASN A 29 14.56 4.15 8.56
C ASN A 29 14.53 5.34 7.61
N PHE A 30 15.27 6.40 7.93
CA PHE A 30 15.29 7.64 7.15
C PHE A 30 16.15 7.49 5.90
N LEU A 31 15.62 7.90 4.76
CA LEU A 31 16.33 7.89 3.49
C LEU A 31 17.44 8.95 3.50
N ILE A 32 18.68 8.53 3.20
CA ILE A 32 19.88 9.38 3.18
C ILE A 32 20.57 9.42 1.81
N ASP A 33 19.85 9.03 0.76
CA ASP A 33 20.34 9.06 -0.62
C ASP A 33 19.42 9.95 -1.47
N GLY A 34 19.97 11.08 -1.93
CA GLY A 34 19.24 12.07 -2.71
C GLY A 34 18.83 11.57 -4.08
N ASN A 35 19.64 10.72 -4.71
CA ASN A 35 19.30 10.17 -6.03
C ASN A 35 18.09 9.20 -5.92
N ILE A 36 18.01 8.44 -4.84
CA ILE A 36 16.87 7.57 -4.58
C ILE A 36 15.61 8.39 -4.33
N ALA A 37 15.69 9.46 -3.50
CA ALA A 37 14.56 10.36 -3.26
C ALA A 37 14.06 11.00 -4.57
N ASP A 38 14.98 11.50 -5.40
CA ASP A 38 14.67 12.07 -6.72
C ASP A 38 14.00 11.05 -7.66
N ASN A 39 14.54 9.84 -7.72
CA ASN A 39 14.00 8.79 -8.57
C ASN A 39 12.58 8.38 -8.13
N ILE A 40 12.33 8.29 -6.81
CA ILE A 40 10.99 8.02 -6.29
C ILE A 40 10.04 9.16 -6.64
N ALA A 41 10.40 10.41 -6.36
CA ALA A 41 9.55 11.57 -6.64
C ALA A 41 9.19 11.68 -8.12
N ARG A 42 10.16 11.48 -9.02
CA ARG A 42 9.95 11.51 -10.49
C ARG A 42 9.06 10.36 -10.97
N ALA A 43 9.24 9.16 -10.41
CA ALA A 43 8.41 8.02 -10.78
C ALA A 43 6.99 8.14 -10.23
N ALA A 44 6.83 8.74 -9.05
CA ALA A 44 5.57 8.81 -8.34
C ALA A 44 4.65 9.92 -8.84
N VAL A 45 5.18 11.15 -9.03
CA VAL A 45 4.37 12.36 -9.16
C VAL A 45 4.72 13.13 -10.43
N PRO A 46 3.79 13.29 -11.38
CA PRO A 46 3.93 14.22 -12.50
C PRO A 46 4.05 15.66 -12.02
N GLU A 47 4.66 16.53 -12.85
CA GLU A 47 4.75 17.96 -12.54
C GLU A 47 3.36 18.60 -12.44
N GLY A 48 3.17 19.40 -11.40
CA GLY A 48 1.92 20.12 -11.13
C GLY A 48 0.77 19.25 -10.58
N ALA A 49 1.02 17.97 -10.26
CA ALA A 49 0.01 17.09 -9.68
C ALA A 49 -0.12 17.22 -8.15
N CYS A 50 -1.21 16.69 -7.57
CA CYS A 50 -1.35 16.59 -6.13
C CYS A 50 -0.65 15.32 -5.62
N ALA A 51 0.22 15.46 -4.64
CA ALA A 51 0.93 14.36 -4.00
C ALA A 51 0.39 14.07 -2.60
N LEU A 52 0.31 12.78 -2.27
CA LEU A 52 0.06 12.28 -0.93
C LEU A 52 1.28 11.51 -0.45
N GLU A 53 1.87 11.94 0.67
CA GLU A 53 3.01 11.28 1.30
C GLU A 53 2.60 10.64 2.63
N ILE A 54 3.04 9.39 2.86
CA ILE A 54 2.80 8.69 4.11
C ILE A 54 4.14 8.48 4.82
N GLY A 55 4.26 9.00 6.04
CA GLY A 55 5.47 8.92 6.84
C GLY A 55 6.63 9.72 6.23
N PRO A 56 6.53 11.05 6.12
CA PRO A 56 7.58 11.91 5.56
C PRO A 56 8.91 11.82 6.34
N GLY A 57 8.87 11.40 7.61
CA GLY A 57 10.03 11.28 8.46
C GLY A 57 10.78 12.60 8.62
N MET A 58 12.03 12.66 8.17
CA MET A 58 12.84 13.92 8.20
C MET A 58 12.74 14.72 6.89
N GLY A 59 11.73 14.47 6.05
CA GLY A 59 11.43 15.27 4.88
C GLY A 59 12.30 15.04 3.66
N ALA A 60 13.05 13.94 3.60
CA ALA A 60 13.93 13.62 2.48
C ALA A 60 13.17 13.48 1.15
N LEU A 61 12.07 12.73 1.15
CA LEU A 61 11.20 12.58 -0.02
C LEU A 61 10.31 13.81 -0.18
N THR A 62 9.76 14.36 0.90
CA THR A 62 8.93 15.58 0.91
C THR A 62 9.57 16.72 0.13
N SER A 63 10.87 16.99 0.37
CA SER A 63 11.59 18.07 -0.32
C SER A 63 11.61 17.90 -1.84
N ARG A 64 11.67 16.66 -2.33
CA ARG A 64 11.66 16.35 -3.76
C ARG A 64 10.25 16.37 -4.37
N LEU A 65 9.25 16.00 -3.56
CA LEU A 65 7.86 16.10 -3.97
C LEU A 65 7.44 17.56 -4.13
N LEU A 66 7.85 18.44 -3.20
CA LEU A 66 7.56 19.88 -3.26
C LEU A 66 8.20 20.60 -4.46
N GLU A 67 9.32 20.09 -4.99
CA GLU A 67 9.93 20.60 -6.22
C GLU A 67 9.10 20.30 -7.49
N ARG A 68 8.13 19.37 -7.41
CA ARG A 68 7.38 18.86 -8.57
C ARG A 68 5.87 19.03 -8.45
N ALA A 69 5.33 18.75 -7.28
CA ALA A 69 3.89 18.73 -7.05
C ALA A 69 3.33 20.15 -6.92
N GLN A 70 2.07 20.31 -7.28
CA GLN A 70 1.31 21.53 -6.99
C GLN A 70 1.03 21.64 -5.49
N SER A 71 0.79 20.50 -4.85
CA SER A 71 0.58 20.38 -3.40
C SER A 71 1.06 19.03 -2.89
N VAL A 72 1.57 19.00 -1.66
CA VAL A 72 1.98 17.79 -0.95
C VAL A 72 1.21 17.71 0.35
N THR A 73 0.33 16.71 0.45
CA THR A 73 -0.34 16.37 1.71
C THR A 73 0.41 15.23 2.37
N ALA A 74 0.81 15.38 3.62
CA ALA A 74 1.60 14.39 4.34
C ALA A 74 0.97 13.99 5.68
N TYR A 75 1.08 12.71 6.04
CA TYR A 75 0.65 12.17 7.33
C TYR A 75 1.85 11.65 8.11
N GLU A 76 2.07 12.21 9.31
CA GLU A 76 3.12 11.78 10.23
C GLU A 76 2.52 11.48 11.62
N ILE A 77 2.84 10.30 12.15
CA ILE A 77 2.33 9.85 13.45
C ILE A 77 3.22 10.31 14.61
N ASP A 78 4.50 10.56 14.35
CA ASP A 78 5.46 10.98 15.35
C ASP A 78 5.37 12.49 15.60
N SER A 79 5.08 12.87 16.84
CA SER A 79 4.91 14.29 17.23
C SER A 79 6.19 15.11 17.05
N GLY A 80 7.36 14.54 17.39
CA GLY A 80 8.64 15.22 17.25
C GLY A 80 9.01 15.45 15.78
N LEU A 81 8.77 14.45 14.91
CA LEU A 81 8.96 14.61 13.47
C LEU A 81 7.95 15.61 12.89
N SER A 82 6.69 15.58 13.33
CA SER A 82 5.67 16.54 12.87
C SER A 82 6.04 17.99 13.23
N GLU A 83 6.58 18.23 14.43
CA GLU A 83 7.07 19.55 14.84
C GLU A 83 8.27 19.98 13.99
N ALA A 84 9.24 19.09 13.78
CA ALA A 84 10.38 19.34 12.92
C ALA A 84 9.98 19.68 11.47
N LEU A 85 9.03 18.92 10.90
CA LEU A 85 8.53 19.15 9.54
C LEU A 85 7.82 20.52 9.41
N ARG A 86 7.01 20.90 10.38
CA ARG A 86 6.35 22.24 10.38
C ARG A 86 7.36 23.37 10.40
N ASP A 87 8.44 23.27 11.18
CA ASP A 87 9.50 24.29 11.20
C ASP A 87 10.32 24.28 9.90
N MET A 88 10.68 23.09 9.42
CA MET A 88 11.50 22.95 8.19
C MET A 88 10.80 23.43 6.91
N PHE A 89 9.48 23.29 6.85
CA PHE A 89 8.66 23.63 5.68
C PHE A 89 7.69 24.79 5.95
N ALA A 90 7.96 25.63 6.97
CA ALA A 90 7.09 26.74 7.35
C ALA A 90 6.80 27.74 6.20
N ASP A 91 7.78 27.94 5.31
CA ASP A 91 7.68 28.86 4.17
C ASP A 91 7.13 28.18 2.89
N GLU A 92 6.68 26.93 2.97
CA GLU A 92 6.16 26.16 1.82
C GLU A 92 4.63 26.08 1.85
N PRO A 93 3.91 27.01 1.20
CA PRO A 93 2.45 27.07 1.26
C PRO A 93 1.76 25.85 0.59
N SER A 94 2.48 25.11 -0.23
CA SER A 94 2.01 23.88 -0.87
C SER A 94 2.16 22.62 0.00
N PHE A 95 2.73 22.73 1.21
CA PHE A 95 2.91 21.62 2.14
C PHE A 95 1.80 21.60 3.21
N HIS A 96 1.05 20.51 3.25
CA HIS A 96 -0.06 20.30 4.19
C HIS A 96 0.23 19.09 5.06
N LEU A 97 0.55 19.30 6.34
CA LEU A 97 0.94 18.24 7.27
C LEU A 97 -0.17 17.93 8.28
N PHE A 98 -0.60 16.68 8.29
CA PHE A 98 -1.48 16.10 9.31
C PHE A 98 -0.66 15.30 10.31
N HIS A 99 -0.65 15.73 11.58
CA HIS A 99 -0.09 14.94 12.68
C HIS A 99 -1.12 13.90 13.09
N GLN A 100 -1.14 12.76 12.41
CA GLN A 100 -2.16 11.73 12.59
C GLN A 100 -1.65 10.36 12.12
N ASP A 101 -2.21 9.30 12.71
CA ASP A 101 -2.08 7.95 12.18
C ASP A 101 -2.81 7.84 10.83
N PHE A 102 -2.05 7.60 9.77
CA PHE A 102 -2.59 7.46 8.42
C PHE A 102 -3.72 6.42 8.34
N LEU A 103 -3.62 5.31 9.07
CA LEU A 103 -4.64 4.27 9.05
C LEU A 103 -5.98 4.73 9.63
N LYS A 104 -5.99 5.78 10.47
CA LYS A 104 -7.18 6.38 11.09
C LYS A 104 -7.65 7.65 10.39
N ALA A 105 -6.90 8.16 9.41
CA ALA A 105 -7.20 9.41 8.71
C ALA A 105 -8.49 9.30 7.87
N ASP A 106 -9.24 10.39 7.80
CA ASP A 106 -10.34 10.58 6.84
C ASP A 106 -9.79 11.21 5.57
N LEU A 107 -9.23 10.35 4.72
CA LEU A 107 -8.56 10.78 3.49
C LEU A 107 -9.47 11.59 2.56
N ALA A 108 -10.78 11.32 2.55
CA ALA A 108 -11.71 12.00 1.65
C ALA A 108 -11.83 13.47 2.06
N ASN A 109 -12.09 13.75 3.33
CA ASN A 109 -12.20 15.12 3.84
C ASN A 109 -10.86 15.86 3.79
N ASP A 110 -9.77 15.21 4.21
CA ASP A 110 -8.45 15.84 4.30
C ASP A 110 -7.90 16.23 2.91
N LEU A 111 -8.09 15.38 1.90
CA LEU A 111 -7.58 15.62 0.55
C LEU A 111 -8.51 16.49 -0.29
N ASP A 112 -9.83 16.47 -0.06
CA ASP A 112 -10.76 17.34 -0.79
C ASP A 112 -10.45 18.81 -0.52
N ALA A 113 -10.13 19.16 0.72
CA ALA A 113 -9.74 20.50 1.11
C ALA A 113 -8.47 21.03 0.39
N VAL A 114 -7.57 20.12 -0.02
CA VAL A 114 -6.27 20.47 -0.63
C VAL A 114 -6.27 20.24 -2.15
N CYS A 115 -6.81 19.12 -2.58
CA CYS A 115 -6.73 18.67 -3.98
C CYS A 115 -8.00 18.95 -4.80
N HIS A 116 -9.13 19.35 -4.19
CA HIS A 116 -10.38 19.71 -4.90
C HIS A 116 -10.79 18.69 -5.95
N ASN A 117 -10.91 17.41 -5.59
CA ASN A 117 -11.24 16.28 -6.49
C ASN A 117 -10.26 16.05 -7.67
N LYS A 118 -9.04 16.59 -7.60
CA LYS A 118 -7.99 16.29 -8.58
C LYS A 118 -7.43 14.88 -8.44
N ASP A 119 -6.72 14.48 -9.49
CA ASP A 119 -5.91 13.26 -9.50
C ASP A 119 -4.84 13.30 -8.40
N VAL A 120 -4.79 12.26 -7.58
CA VAL A 120 -3.84 12.12 -6.48
C VAL A 120 -2.80 11.05 -6.81
N TYR A 121 -1.56 11.38 -6.55
CA TYR A 121 -0.41 10.49 -6.71
C TYR A 121 0.22 10.24 -5.36
N VAL A 122 0.34 8.96 -4.97
CA VAL A 122 0.88 8.59 -3.67
C VAL A 122 2.36 8.26 -3.80
N ALA A 123 3.16 8.81 -2.88
CA ALA A 123 4.57 8.50 -2.72
C ALA A 123 4.87 8.22 -1.24
N ALA A 124 5.56 7.12 -0.91
CA ALA A 124 5.89 6.83 0.47
C ALA A 124 7.14 5.94 0.63
N ASN A 125 7.92 6.22 1.67
CA ASN A 125 8.85 5.26 2.27
C ASN A 125 8.14 4.59 3.45
N LEU A 126 7.38 3.51 3.20
CA LEU A 126 6.50 2.92 4.20
C LEU A 126 7.26 2.19 5.29
N PRO A 127 6.88 2.40 6.57
CA PRO A 127 7.32 1.53 7.64
C PRO A 127 6.88 0.09 7.36
N TYR A 128 7.78 -0.87 7.57
CA TYR A 128 7.58 -2.24 7.12
C TYR A 128 6.37 -2.94 7.75
N TYR A 129 6.04 -2.60 9.00
CA TYR A 129 4.96 -3.25 9.75
C TYR A 129 3.55 -2.82 9.34
N ILE A 130 3.40 -1.68 8.61
CA ILE A 130 2.09 -1.17 8.15
C ILE A 130 1.96 -1.16 6.63
N THR A 131 2.89 -1.76 5.90
CA THR A 131 2.89 -1.73 4.43
C THR A 131 1.57 -2.23 3.83
N SER A 132 1.14 -3.45 4.21
CA SER A 132 -0.09 -4.05 3.68
C SER A 132 -1.35 -3.25 4.05
N PRO A 133 -1.59 -2.87 5.32
CA PRO A 133 -2.72 -2.03 5.68
C PRO A 133 -2.76 -0.68 4.96
N CYS A 134 -1.60 -0.01 4.79
CA CYS A 134 -1.54 1.25 4.06
C CYS A 134 -1.93 1.10 2.59
N ILE A 135 -1.37 0.08 1.91
CA ILE A 135 -1.69 -0.20 0.51
C ILE A 135 -3.18 -0.51 0.36
N MET A 136 -3.74 -1.39 1.20
CA MET A 136 -5.15 -1.73 1.14
C MET A 136 -6.05 -0.51 1.37
N LYS A 137 -5.78 0.30 2.40
CA LYS A 137 -6.53 1.55 2.64
C LYS A 137 -6.53 2.47 1.42
N LEU A 138 -5.40 2.60 0.72
CA LEU A 138 -5.29 3.44 -0.47
C LEU A 138 -6.09 2.87 -1.65
N VAL A 139 -5.94 1.57 -1.95
CA VAL A 139 -6.60 0.96 -3.12
C VAL A 139 -8.10 0.77 -2.91
N GLU A 140 -8.58 0.67 -1.67
CA GLU A 140 -9.99 0.61 -1.31
C GLU A 140 -10.63 2.01 -1.17
N SER A 141 -9.81 3.07 -1.15
CA SER A 141 -10.34 4.43 -0.99
C SER A 141 -11.14 4.85 -2.22
N LYS A 142 -12.13 5.73 -1.99
CA LYS A 142 -12.92 6.35 -3.06
C LYS A 142 -12.24 7.57 -3.70
N LEU A 143 -10.99 7.83 -3.31
CA LEU A 143 -10.21 8.93 -3.85
C LEU A 143 -9.80 8.67 -5.29
N ASN A 144 -9.61 9.75 -6.04
CA ASN A 144 -9.12 9.67 -7.41
C ASN A 144 -7.60 9.41 -7.45
N ILE A 145 -7.17 8.29 -6.84
CA ILE A 145 -5.76 7.88 -6.84
C ILE A 145 -5.42 7.27 -8.21
N ILE A 146 -4.39 7.82 -8.85
CA ILE A 146 -3.90 7.34 -10.15
C ILE A 146 -2.83 6.27 -9.97
N SER A 147 -1.89 6.54 -9.08
CA SER A 147 -0.81 5.60 -8.77
C SER A 147 -0.34 5.72 -7.33
N ILE A 148 0.18 4.60 -6.83
CA ILE A 148 0.75 4.47 -5.50
C ILE A 148 2.18 3.97 -5.68
N THR A 149 3.17 4.82 -5.46
CA THR A 149 4.60 4.48 -5.56
C THR A 149 5.16 4.38 -4.16
N VAL A 150 5.53 3.18 -3.76
CA VAL A 150 5.98 2.91 -2.39
C VAL A 150 7.32 2.21 -2.37
N MET A 151 8.16 2.61 -1.42
CA MET A 151 9.36 1.88 -1.07
C MET A 151 9.05 0.95 0.11
N VAL A 152 9.30 -0.35 -0.08
CA VAL A 152 8.96 -1.42 0.85
C VAL A 152 10.12 -2.42 0.95
N GLN A 153 10.08 -3.37 1.87
CA GLN A 153 11.04 -4.48 1.88
C GLN A 153 11.03 -5.23 0.56
N LYS A 154 12.20 -5.69 0.10
CA LYS A 154 12.35 -6.40 -1.18
C LYS A 154 11.40 -7.59 -1.29
N GLU A 155 11.26 -8.39 -0.24
CA GLU A 155 10.35 -9.53 -0.21
C GLU A 155 8.88 -9.12 -0.41
N VAL A 156 8.46 -8.00 0.21
CA VAL A 156 7.10 -7.47 0.04
C VAL A 156 6.87 -6.98 -1.38
N ALA A 157 7.86 -6.32 -1.99
CA ALA A 157 7.80 -5.90 -3.38
C ALA A 157 7.67 -7.10 -4.34
N GLU A 158 8.47 -8.15 -4.13
CA GLU A 158 8.41 -9.39 -4.90
C GLU A 158 7.04 -10.06 -4.76
N ARG A 159 6.49 -10.09 -3.56
CA ARG A 159 5.14 -10.61 -3.27
C ARG A 159 4.05 -9.80 -3.97
N LEU A 160 4.10 -8.47 -3.90
CA LEU A 160 3.13 -7.60 -4.60
C LEU A 160 3.13 -7.80 -6.12
N CYS A 161 4.30 -8.04 -6.71
CA CYS A 161 4.49 -8.22 -8.15
C CYS A 161 4.42 -9.68 -8.61
N ALA A 162 4.15 -10.61 -7.70
CA ALA A 162 4.12 -12.04 -7.99
C ALA A 162 2.97 -12.42 -8.94
N LYS A 163 3.18 -13.46 -9.74
CA LYS A 163 2.16 -13.99 -10.67
C LYS A 163 1.51 -15.24 -10.08
N PRO A 164 0.25 -15.55 -10.44
CA PRO A 164 -0.38 -16.81 -10.07
C PRO A 164 0.53 -18.02 -10.38
N GLY A 165 0.61 -18.95 -9.44
CA GLY A 165 1.48 -20.13 -9.53
C GLY A 165 2.91 -19.92 -9.09
N SER A 166 3.34 -18.70 -8.81
CA SER A 166 4.68 -18.42 -8.27
C SER A 166 4.73 -18.59 -6.75
N LYS A 167 5.93 -18.86 -6.21
CA LYS A 167 6.18 -19.09 -4.78
C LYS A 167 5.71 -17.93 -3.89
N ASP A 168 5.85 -16.71 -4.38
CA ASP A 168 5.63 -15.48 -3.62
C ASP A 168 4.19 -14.96 -3.76
N TYR A 169 3.38 -15.59 -4.62
CA TYR A 169 1.98 -15.21 -4.78
C TYR A 169 1.16 -15.55 -3.52
N GLY A 170 0.38 -14.58 -3.05
CA GLY A 170 -0.41 -14.73 -1.83
C GLY A 170 -1.67 -13.87 -1.80
N ALA A 171 -2.34 -13.87 -0.66
CA ALA A 171 -3.60 -13.14 -0.48
C ALA A 171 -3.46 -11.64 -0.78
N ILE A 172 -2.39 -10.99 -0.31
CA ILE A 172 -2.15 -9.56 -0.59
C ILE A 172 -1.94 -9.30 -2.09
N THR A 173 -1.24 -10.21 -2.79
CA THR A 173 -1.04 -10.10 -4.25
C THR A 173 -2.38 -10.15 -4.98
N ALA A 174 -3.21 -11.16 -4.66
CA ALA A 174 -4.54 -11.32 -5.25
C ALA A 174 -5.44 -10.11 -4.92
N ALA A 175 -5.45 -9.65 -3.66
CA ALA A 175 -6.23 -8.51 -3.22
C ALA A 175 -5.85 -7.22 -3.97
N VAL A 176 -4.56 -6.87 -3.97
CA VAL A 176 -4.07 -5.66 -4.65
C VAL A 176 -4.28 -5.72 -6.16
N SER A 177 -4.11 -6.90 -6.77
CA SER A 177 -4.28 -7.08 -8.22
C SER A 177 -5.71 -6.86 -8.72
N TYR A 178 -6.70 -6.86 -7.83
CA TYR A 178 -8.07 -6.46 -8.17
C TYR A 178 -8.17 -4.96 -8.45
N PHE A 179 -7.49 -4.14 -7.66
CA PHE A 179 -7.57 -2.68 -7.70
C PHE A 179 -6.50 -2.05 -8.58
N ALA A 180 -5.32 -2.66 -8.68
CA ALA A 180 -4.16 -2.03 -9.29
C ALA A 180 -3.24 -3.04 -9.98
N GLN A 181 -2.37 -2.53 -10.86
CA GLN A 181 -1.32 -3.30 -11.53
C GLN A 181 0.03 -2.97 -10.89
N PRO A 182 0.63 -3.91 -10.13
CA PRO A 182 1.95 -3.72 -9.53
C PRO A 182 3.07 -3.80 -10.57
N LYS A 183 4.06 -2.92 -10.44
CA LYS A 183 5.29 -2.93 -11.23
C LYS A 183 6.48 -2.63 -10.33
N LEU A 184 7.46 -3.52 -10.28
CA LEU A 184 8.75 -3.27 -9.66
C LEU A 184 9.51 -2.23 -10.49
N LEU A 185 9.94 -1.14 -9.88
CA LEU A 185 10.70 -0.08 -10.55
C LEU A 185 12.21 -0.30 -10.39
N PHE A 186 12.70 -0.34 -9.16
CA PHE A 186 14.12 -0.54 -8.86
C PHE A 186 14.34 -1.01 -7.42
N ASN A 187 15.53 -1.56 -7.18
CA ASN A 187 15.97 -1.97 -5.85
C ASN A 187 16.75 -0.85 -5.16
N VAL A 188 16.67 -0.81 -3.81
CA VAL A 188 17.35 0.17 -2.97
C VAL A 188 18.18 -0.55 -1.92
N SER A 189 19.47 -0.24 -1.88
CA SER A 189 20.41 -0.82 -0.91
C SER A 189 20.08 -0.37 0.51
N ALA A 190 20.27 -1.24 1.49
CA ALA A 190 20.15 -0.91 2.91
C ALA A 190 21.09 0.23 3.35
N GLY A 191 22.20 0.46 2.63
CA GLY A 191 23.11 1.58 2.88
C GLY A 191 22.54 2.97 2.59
N CYS A 192 21.41 3.06 1.86
CA CYS A 192 20.72 4.31 1.58
C CYS A 192 19.84 4.81 2.75
N PHE A 193 19.90 4.16 3.91
CA PHE A 193 19.07 4.48 5.08
C PHE A 193 19.87 4.68 6.38
N TYR A 194 19.30 5.49 7.28
CA TYR A 194 19.75 5.65 8.65
C TYR A 194 18.54 5.57 9.63
N PRO A 195 18.58 4.68 10.62
CA PRO A 195 19.51 3.54 10.77
C PRO A 195 19.47 2.61 9.54
N LYS A 196 20.54 1.88 9.31
CA LYS A 196 20.58 0.88 8.23
C LYS A 196 19.64 -0.29 8.58
N PRO A 197 18.64 -0.62 7.73
CA PRO A 197 17.80 -1.80 7.93
C PRO A 197 18.57 -3.10 7.65
N ASP A 198 18.06 -4.21 8.19
CA ASP A 198 18.66 -5.54 8.00
C ASP A 198 18.48 -6.11 6.60
N VAL A 199 17.49 -5.60 5.85
CA VAL A 199 17.11 -6.10 4.53
C VAL A 199 17.10 -4.97 3.50
N ALA A 200 17.31 -5.33 2.23
CA ALA A 200 17.18 -4.39 1.13
C ALA A 200 15.71 -4.01 0.91
N SER A 201 15.50 -2.84 0.32
CA SER A 201 14.20 -2.33 -0.09
C SER A 201 14.05 -2.37 -1.61
N SER A 202 12.82 -2.20 -2.06
CA SER A 202 12.52 -2.00 -3.47
C SER A 202 11.39 -0.98 -3.62
N VAL A 203 11.39 -0.26 -4.73
CA VAL A 203 10.32 0.67 -5.08
C VAL A 203 9.37 -0.03 -6.04
N VAL A 204 8.08 -0.04 -5.66
CA VAL A 204 6.99 -0.59 -6.45
C VAL A 204 6.00 0.51 -6.76
N GLN A 205 5.51 0.54 -7.99
CA GLN A 205 4.40 1.38 -8.40
C GLN A 205 3.16 0.51 -8.66
N LEU A 206 2.05 0.91 -8.08
CA LEU A 206 0.74 0.33 -8.29
C LEU A 206 -0.06 1.32 -9.14
N THR A 207 -0.31 1.00 -10.41
CA THR A 207 -1.21 1.80 -11.26
C THR A 207 -2.64 1.40 -10.94
N VAL A 208 -3.43 2.33 -10.40
CA VAL A 208 -4.80 2.03 -9.97
C VAL A 208 -5.72 1.87 -11.18
N SER A 209 -6.48 0.79 -11.22
CA SER A 209 -7.41 0.48 -12.31
C SER A 209 -8.72 1.20 -12.08
N ARG A 210 -9.01 2.24 -12.86
CA ARG A 210 -10.33 2.90 -12.86
C ARG A 210 -11.38 1.97 -13.49
N GLY A 211 -12.61 1.99 -12.97
CA GLY A 211 -13.76 1.31 -13.60
C GLY A 211 -14.03 -0.12 -13.11
N ARG A 212 -13.27 -0.64 -12.12
CA ARG A 212 -13.66 -1.86 -11.40
C ARG A 212 -14.62 -1.61 -10.24
N GLU A 213 -15.06 -0.37 -10.07
CA GLU A 213 -16.06 0.07 -9.08
C GLU A 213 -17.45 -0.60 -9.28
N SER A 214 -17.71 -1.19 -10.45
CA SER A 214 -18.95 -1.94 -10.73
C SER A 214 -18.96 -3.34 -10.14
N GLY A 215 -17.84 -3.84 -9.64
CA GLY A 215 -17.73 -5.12 -8.95
C GLY A 215 -17.92 -4.96 -7.44
N ASP A 216 -18.39 -6.01 -6.79
CA ASP A 216 -18.44 -6.06 -5.33
C ASP A 216 -17.04 -6.36 -4.77
N ALA A 217 -16.29 -5.29 -4.48
CA ALA A 217 -14.93 -5.38 -3.94
C ALA A 217 -14.91 -6.13 -2.59
N ASP A 218 -15.90 -5.91 -1.74
CA ASP A 218 -16.00 -6.60 -0.45
C ASP A 218 -16.17 -8.11 -0.63
N ALA A 219 -17.03 -8.53 -1.56
CA ALA A 219 -17.22 -9.94 -1.88
C ALA A 219 -15.95 -10.57 -2.45
N TYR A 220 -15.26 -9.83 -3.33
CA TYR A 220 -13.96 -10.27 -3.86
C TYR A 220 -12.93 -10.46 -2.76
N LEU A 221 -12.73 -9.47 -1.90
CA LEU A 221 -11.75 -9.51 -0.82
C LEU A 221 -12.05 -10.62 0.20
N LYS A 222 -13.33 -10.82 0.55
CA LYS A 222 -13.78 -11.95 1.38
C LYS A 222 -13.46 -13.28 0.74
N THR A 223 -13.69 -13.41 -0.57
CA THR A 223 -13.38 -14.62 -1.32
C THR A 223 -11.89 -14.90 -1.33
N VAL A 224 -11.05 -13.90 -1.64
CA VAL A 224 -9.58 -14.04 -1.58
C VAL A 224 -9.16 -14.53 -0.20
N LYS A 225 -9.61 -13.86 0.85
CA LYS A 225 -9.26 -14.21 2.24
C LYS A 225 -9.69 -15.61 2.61
N GLY A 226 -10.95 -15.97 2.31
CA GLY A 226 -11.48 -17.30 2.60
C GLY A 226 -10.72 -18.40 1.87
N LEU A 227 -10.34 -18.17 0.60
CA LEU A 227 -9.60 -19.17 -0.18
C LEU A 227 -8.12 -19.30 0.23
N PHE A 228 -7.51 -18.26 0.79
CA PHE A 228 -6.16 -18.31 1.36
C PHE A 228 -6.10 -18.68 2.85
N ALA A 229 -7.23 -18.86 3.53
CA ALA A 229 -7.29 -19.12 4.98
C ALA A 229 -6.43 -20.31 5.42
N MET A 230 -6.35 -21.36 4.57
CA MET A 230 -5.49 -22.51 4.82
C MET A 230 -4.57 -22.76 3.64
N ARG A 231 -3.38 -22.17 3.67
CA ARG A 231 -2.40 -22.15 2.58
C ARG A 231 -2.07 -23.55 2.00
N ARG A 232 -2.04 -24.59 2.83
CA ARG A 232 -1.70 -25.98 2.41
C ARG A 232 -2.88 -26.79 1.89
N LYS A 233 -4.11 -26.25 1.93
CA LYS A 233 -5.32 -26.94 1.51
C LYS A 233 -5.74 -26.52 0.10
N THR A 234 -6.57 -27.38 -0.54
CA THR A 234 -7.18 -27.06 -1.83
C THR A 234 -8.24 -25.98 -1.68
N VAL A 235 -8.56 -25.31 -2.80
CA VAL A 235 -9.64 -24.33 -2.88
C VAL A 235 -10.97 -24.95 -2.40
N ARG A 236 -11.27 -26.21 -2.78
CA ARG A 236 -12.44 -26.95 -2.32
C ARG A 236 -12.51 -27.04 -0.79
N SER A 237 -11.38 -27.38 -0.14
CA SER A 237 -11.31 -27.42 1.33
C SER A 237 -11.54 -26.06 1.97
N ASN A 238 -10.95 -25.00 1.39
CA ASN A 238 -11.11 -23.64 1.88
C ASN A 238 -12.56 -23.15 1.71
N LEU A 239 -13.22 -23.43 0.58
CA LEU A 239 -14.63 -23.11 0.38
C LEU A 239 -15.52 -23.72 1.47
N ARG A 240 -15.31 -24.99 1.79
CA ARG A 240 -16.08 -25.68 2.82
C ARG A 240 -15.86 -25.08 4.21
N GLN A 241 -14.62 -24.78 4.56
CA GLN A 241 -14.30 -24.34 5.93
C GLN A 241 -14.57 -22.85 6.14
N SER A 242 -14.22 -22.02 5.18
CA SER A 242 -14.36 -20.56 5.32
C SER A 242 -15.78 -20.07 5.06
N PHE A 243 -16.56 -20.79 4.24
CA PHE A 243 -17.91 -20.37 3.86
C PHE A 243 -18.99 -21.37 4.27
N GLY A 244 -18.66 -22.43 5.01
CA GLY A 244 -19.62 -23.40 5.52
C GLY A 244 -20.31 -24.25 4.45
N LEU A 245 -19.72 -24.36 3.23
CA LEU A 245 -20.35 -25.08 2.13
C LEU A 245 -20.33 -26.60 2.32
N SER A 246 -21.38 -27.29 1.85
CA SER A 246 -21.36 -28.74 1.69
C SER A 246 -20.31 -29.16 0.64
N ALA A 247 -19.96 -30.44 0.61
CA ALA A 247 -19.01 -30.96 -0.37
C ALA A 247 -19.50 -30.80 -1.82
N GLU A 248 -20.81 -31.02 -2.02
CA GLU A 248 -21.50 -30.92 -3.30
C GLU A 248 -21.56 -29.48 -3.78
N LEU A 249 -21.94 -28.55 -2.88
CA LEU A 249 -22.02 -27.13 -3.23
C LEU A 249 -20.65 -26.53 -3.53
N ALA A 250 -19.61 -26.87 -2.74
CA ALA A 250 -18.25 -26.44 -3.02
C ALA A 250 -17.77 -26.94 -4.41
N GLN A 251 -18.10 -28.18 -4.78
CA GLN A 251 -17.78 -28.72 -6.10
C GLN A 251 -18.54 -27.99 -7.22
N GLN A 252 -19.82 -27.67 -6.99
CA GLN A 252 -20.64 -26.92 -7.95
C GLN A 252 -20.06 -25.51 -8.18
N VAL A 253 -19.72 -24.79 -7.10
CA VAL A 253 -19.07 -23.45 -7.18
C VAL A 253 -17.79 -23.52 -8.03
N LEU A 254 -16.92 -24.50 -7.79
CA LEU A 254 -15.67 -24.65 -8.55
C LEU A 254 -15.92 -24.97 -10.02
N LYS A 255 -16.88 -25.84 -10.31
CA LYS A 255 -17.27 -26.17 -11.68
C LYS A 255 -17.79 -24.94 -12.43
N GLU A 256 -18.66 -24.16 -11.83
CA GLU A 256 -19.19 -22.92 -12.41
C GLU A 256 -18.09 -21.85 -12.60
N ALA A 257 -17.11 -21.78 -11.67
CA ALA A 257 -15.98 -20.88 -11.75
C ALA A 257 -14.86 -21.36 -12.69
N GLY A 258 -14.95 -22.56 -13.25
CA GLY A 258 -13.93 -23.15 -14.10
C GLY A 258 -12.60 -23.43 -13.37
N ILE A 259 -12.67 -23.83 -12.10
CA ILE A 259 -11.51 -24.08 -11.24
C ILE A 259 -11.40 -25.58 -10.96
N ASP A 260 -10.18 -26.13 -11.10
CA ASP A 260 -9.86 -27.50 -10.71
C ASP A 260 -10.06 -27.66 -9.19
N GLU A 261 -10.79 -28.71 -8.76
CA GLU A 261 -11.07 -28.97 -7.35
C GLU A 261 -9.81 -29.23 -6.50
N ASN A 262 -8.73 -29.64 -7.12
CA ASN A 262 -7.43 -29.87 -6.48
C ASN A 262 -6.52 -28.63 -6.50
N ALA A 263 -6.91 -27.56 -7.20
CA ALA A 263 -6.15 -26.34 -7.23
C ALA A 263 -5.99 -25.74 -5.82
N ARG A 264 -4.89 -25.03 -5.62
CA ARG A 264 -4.67 -24.19 -4.45
C ARG A 264 -4.94 -22.74 -4.81
N ALA A 265 -5.26 -21.90 -3.81
CA ALA A 265 -5.56 -20.49 -4.03
C ALA A 265 -4.43 -19.73 -4.75
N GLU A 266 -3.17 -20.11 -4.50
CA GLU A 266 -2.00 -19.52 -5.14
C GLU A 266 -1.92 -19.71 -6.66
N MET A 267 -2.70 -20.64 -7.21
CA MET A 267 -2.78 -20.89 -8.66
C MET A 267 -3.81 -20.01 -9.36
N LEU A 268 -4.69 -19.35 -8.60
CA LEU A 268 -5.83 -18.63 -9.15
C LEU A 268 -5.45 -17.19 -9.53
N GLY A 269 -5.92 -16.76 -10.70
CA GLY A 269 -5.85 -15.37 -11.14
C GLY A 269 -7.06 -14.53 -10.66
N VAL A 270 -6.97 -13.21 -10.82
CA VAL A 270 -8.01 -12.25 -10.43
C VAL A 270 -9.38 -12.62 -10.98
N ASN A 271 -9.47 -13.03 -12.24
CA ASN A 271 -10.74 -13.39 -12.89
C ASN A 271 -11.40 -14.60 -12.21
N GLN A 272 -10.62 -15.59 -11.80
CA GLN A 272 -11.13 -16.78 -11.10
C GLN A 272 -11.65 -16.42 -9.70
N PHE A 273 -10.93 -15.56 -8.96
CA PHE A 273 -11.45 -15.03 -7.68
C PHE A 273 -12.72 -14.23 -7.87
N MET A 274 -12.80 -13.38 -8.92
CA MET A 274 -13.99 -12.60 -9.27
C MET A 274 -15.19 -13.52 -9.57
N GLN A 275 -15.02 -14.49 -10.45
CA GLN A 275 -16.09 -15.44 -10.79
C GLN A 275 -16.57 -16.21 -9.54
N THR A 276 -15.61 -16.66 -8.72
CA THR A 276 -15.94 -17.37 -7.47
C THR A 276 -16.74 -16.46 -6.53
N SER A 277 -16.39 -15.18 -6.39
CA SER A 277 -17.12 -14.23 -5.52
C SER A 277 -18.57 -14.01 -6.00
N ILE A 278 -18.77 -13.87 -7.32
CA ILE A 278 -20.10 -13.72 -7.92
C ILE A 278 -20.96 -14.98 -7.68
N ILE A 279 -20.38 -16.17 -7.84
CA ILE A 279 -21.07 -17.43 -7.66
C ILE A 279 -21.40 -17.65 -6.17
N LEU A 280 -20.48 -17.37 -5.26
CA LEU A 280 -20.72 -17.49 -3.82
C LEU A 280 -21.90 -16.63 -3.36
N LYS A 281 -22.04 -15.40 -3.88
CA LYS A 281 -23.19 -14.52 -3.59
C LYS A 281 -24.54 -15.11 -4.02
N LYS A 282 -24.58 -16.02 -4.99
CA LYS A 282 -25.83 -16.69 -5.40
C LYS A 282 -26.24 -17.79 -4.42
N TYR A 283 -25.27 -18.42 -3.76
CA TYR A 283 -25.50 -19.61 -2.96
C TYR A 283 -25.47 -19.36 -1.45
N ILE A 284 -25.01 -18.20 -1.01
CA ILE A 284 -24.89 -17.84 0.39
C ILE A 284 -25.76 -16.62 0.66
N ASP A 285 -26.90 -16.84 1.35
CA ASP A 285 -27.68 -15.75 1.90
C ASP A 285 -26.81 -14.99 2.90
N ASN A 286 -26.83 -13.64 2.84
CA ASN A 286 -26.01 -12.79 3.70
C ASN A 286 -24.49 -13.00 3.55
N PHE A 287 -24.00 -13.27 2.33
CA PHE A 287 -22.57 -13.37 2.07
C PHE A 287 -21.80 -12.13 2.58
N SER A 288 -22.47 -10.98 2.62
CA SER A 288 -21.95 -9.74 3.19
C SER A 288 -21.69 -9.80 4.69
N ASP A 289 -22.41 -10.66 5.42
CA ASP A 289 -22.32 -10.78 6.88
C ASP A 289 -21.28 -11.82 7.33
N ILE A 290 -20.70 -12.58 6.40
CA ILE A 290 -19.61 -13.49 6.72
C ILE A 290 -18.42 -12.65 7.20
N ALA A 291 -18.15 -12.69 8.50
CA ALA A 291 -17.11 -11.92 9.15
C ALA A 291 -15.73 -12.29 8.59
N GLY A 292 -15.15 -11.37 7.85
CA GLY A 292 -13.75 -11.38 7.51
C GLY A 292 -13.08 -10.23 8.24
N GLU A 293 -12.17 -10.49 9.19
CA GLU A 293 -11.27 -9.44 9.68
C GLU A 293 -10.56 -8.83 8.49
N LYS A 294 -10.37 -7.49 8.47
CA LYS A 294 -9.90 -6.76 7.28
C LYS A 294 -8.39 -6.89 7.00
N ASP A 295 -7.64 -7.65 7.78
CA ASP A 295 -6.19 -7.69 7.66
C ASP A 295 -5.70 -8.77 6.70
N PHE A 296 -5.04 -8.34 5.62
CA PHE A 296 -4.22 -9.18 4.74
C PHE A 296 -2.78 -9.19 5.28
N VAL A 297 -2.51 -9.97 6.33
CA VAL A 297 -1.17 -10.14 6.90
C VAL A 297 -0.44 -11.31 6.24
#